data_26bef21a40d790293efde11c907fcd90
#
_entry.id   26bef21a40d790293efde11c907fcd90
#
_cell.length_a   1.000
_cell.length_b   1.000
_cell.length_c   1.000
_cell.angle_alpha   90.00
_cell.angle_beta   90.00
_cell.angle_gamma   90.00
#
_symmetry.space_group_name_H-M   'P 1'
#
loop_
_entity.id
_entity.type
_entity.pdbx_description
1 polymer ?
#
loop_
_entity_poly.entity_id
_entity_poly.type
_entity_poly.pdbx_seq_one_letter_code
_entity_poly.pdbx_strand_id
1 'polypeptide(L)'
;MNIHEYQGKEVLKQYGVAVPEGKVAFTVDEAVEAAKSLGTPVVVVKAQIHAGGRGKAGGVKVAKNLDEVRTYAEQILGKVLVTHQTGPEGKEVKRLLIEQGCDIKKEYYIGVVLDRGTGRVVMMASEEGGTEIEEVAHHTPEKIFKEIIDPAIGLQAFQARKLAYAINIPGELVNKTVKFMTALYNAFVDKDCSTAEINPLVVTGDGNVMALDAKLNFDSNALFRHKDIVELRDLEEEDEKEIQASKYDLSYIALDGNIGCMVNGAGLAMATMDIIKYYGGDPANFLDVGGGATKEKVTEAFKIILSDENVKGIFVNIFGGIMKCDVIADGVVAAARELGLDRPLVVRLEGTNVELGKKILNESGLNIVAADSMADGAQKIVALVK
;
A
#
# COMPACT_ATOMS: atom_id res chain seq x y z
N MET A 1 5.97 0.72 -0.46
CA MET A 1 5.95 0.54 -1.93
C MET A 1 5.42 -0.85 -2.24
N ASN A 2 4.48 -0.96 -3.18
CA ASN A 2 3.89 -2.23 -3.64
C ASN A 2 4.53 -2.64 -4.97
N ILE A 3 4.49 -3.94 -5.28
CA ILE A 3 4.90 -4.49 -6.58
C ILE A 3 3.87 -5.51 -7.07
N HIS A 4 3.90 -5.84 -8.36
CA HIS A 4 3.03 -6.85 -8.92
C HIS A 4 3.38 -8.28 -8.44
N GLU A 5 2.40 -9.18 -8.50
CA GLU A 5 2.58 -10.60 -8.12
C GLU A 5 3.76 -11.25 -8.82
N TYR A 6 3.90 -11.07 -10.16
CA TYR A 6 4.98 -11.68 -10.91
C TYR A 6 6.36 -11.17 -10.45
N GLN A 7 6.48 -9.89 -10.12
CA GLN A 7 7.70 -9.29 -9.57
C GLN A 7 8.00 -9.84 -8.17
N GLY A 8 6.97 -9.93 -7.32
CA GLY A 8 7.09 -10.53 -5.99
C GLY A 8 7.57 -11.98 -6.04
N LYS A 9 7.05 -12.77 -6.97
CA LYS A 9 7.50 -14.16 -7.20
C LYS A 9 8.96 -14.24 -7.64
N GLU A 10 9.41 -13.33 -8.53
CA GLU A 10 10.81 -13.29 -8.94
C GLU A 10 11.75 -12.91 -7.77
N VAL A 11 11.33 -11.97 -6.91
CA VAL A 11 12.09 -11.66 -5.69
C VAL A 11 12.15 -12.89 -4.78
N LEU A 12 11.04 -13.55 -4.53
CA LEU A 12 10.98 -14.74 -3.66
C LEU A 12 11.79 -15.92 -4.21
N LYS A 13 11.80 -16.10 -5.53
CA LYS A 13 12.58 -17.15 -6.22
C LYS A 13 14.08 -17.01 -5.96
N GLN A 14 14.61 -15.78 -5.86
CA GLN A 14 16.01 -15.52 -5.52
C GLN A 14 16.40 -16.04 -4.12
N TYR A 15 15.43 -16.16 -3.21
CA TYR A 15 15.61 -16.74 -1.87
C TYR A 15 15.33 -18.23 -1.78
N GLY A 16 14.94 -18.84 -2.90
CA GLY A 16 14.62 -20.28 -2.95
C GLY A 16 13.18 -20.63 -2.56
N VAL A 17 12.29 -19.66 -2.52
CA VAL A 17 10.85 -19.91 -2.41
C VAL A 17 10.35 -20.54 -3.70
N ALA A 18 9.73 -21.71 -3.61
CA ALA A 18 9.16 -22.36 -4.78
C ALA A 18 7.92 -21.62 -5.27
N VAL A 19 7.90 -21.28 -6.55
CA VAL A 19 6.80 -20.63 -7.26
C VAL A 19 6.56 -21.36 -8.58
N PRO A 20 5.33 -21.34 -9.14
CA PRO A 20 5.11 -21.84 -10.50
C PRO A 20 5.91 -21.02 -11.54
N GLU A 21 6.33 -21.67 -12.61
CA GLU A 21 6.95 -20.93 -13.72
C GLU A 21 5.90 -20.06 -14.43
N GLY A 22 6.27 -18.82 -14.72
CA GLY A 22 5.38 -17.84 -15.32
C GLY A 22 6.12 -16.80 -16.13
N LYS A 23 5.38 -16.11 -17.00
CA LYS A 23 5.88 -14.99 -17.82
C LYS A 23 4.85 -13.89 -17.88
N VAL A 24 5.31 -12.65 -17.75
CA VAL A 24 4.47 -11.47 -17.95
C VAL A 24 4.21 -11.25 -19.44
N ALA A 25 3.01 -10.77 -19.77
CA ALA A 25 2.59 -10.40 -21.11
C ALA A 25 1.84 -9.06 -21.08
N PHE A 26 2.14 -8.19 -22.03
CA PHE A 26 1.52 -6.88 -22.19
C PHE A 26 0.54 -6.84 -23.37
N THR A 27 0.57 -7.86 -24.22
CA THR A 27 -0.32 -8.05 -25.35
C THR A 27 -0.91 -9.45 -25.37
N VAL A 28 -1.99 -9.63 -26.11
CA VAL A 28 -2.61 -10.94 -26.29
C VAL A 28 -1.66 -11.93 -26.98
N ASP A 29 -0.89 -11.47 -27.96
CA ASP A 29 0.06 -12.32 -28.69
C ASP A 29 1.22 -12.74 -27.79
N GLU A 30 1.74 -11.83 -26.95
CA GLU A 30 2.72 -12.18 -25.91
C GLU A 30 2.18 -13.21 -24.93
N ALA A 31 0.92 -13.13 -24.53
CA ALA A 31 0.29 -14.10 -23.65
C ALA A 31 0.27 -15.51 -24.26
N VAL A 32 -0.08 -15.61 -25.56
CA VAL A 32 -0.07 -16.88 -26.30
C VAL A 32 1.34 -17.43 -26.43
N GLU A 33 2.34 -16.60 -26.74
CA GLU A 33 3.74 -17.03 -26.85
C GLU A 33 4.31 -17.44 -25.48
N ALA A 34 3.96 -16.73 -24.42
CA ALA A 34 4.31 -17.12 -23.06
C ALA A 34 3.76 -18.53 -22.73
N ALA A 35 2.47 -18.78 -23.01
CA ALA A 35 1.85 -20.07 -22.79
C ALA A 35 2.53 -21.20 -23.61
N LYS A 36 2.84 -20.96 -24.89
CA LYS A 36 3.59 -21.93 -25.72
C LYS A 36 4.94 -22.27 -25.09
N SER A 37 5.66 -21.24 -24.61
CA SER A 37 7.00 -21.42 -24.05
C SER A 37 7.02 -22.17 -22.73
N LEU A 38 5.93 -22.11 -21.94
CA LEU A 38 5.79 -22.90 -20.70
C LEU A 38 5.61 -24.39 -20.98
N GLY A 39 5.05 -24.76 -22.13
CA GLY A 39 4.96 -26.15 -22.59
C GLY A 39 4.09 -27.07 -21.69
N THR A 40 3.20 -26.50 -20.89
CA THR A 40 2.34 -27.23 -19.95
C THR A 40 0.92 -27.38 -20.49
N PRO A 41 0.21 -28.47 -20.16
CA PRO A 41 -1.15 -28.71 -20.68
C PRO A 41 -2.18 -27.73 -20.12
N VAL A 42 -1.90 -27.13 -18.99
CA VAL A 42 -2.76 -26.15 -18.32
C VAL A 42 -1.93 -24.94 -17.94
N VAL A 43 -2.42 -23.75 -18.28
CA VAL A 43 -1.86 -22.47 -17.86
C VAL A 43 -2.93 -21.61 -17.21
N VAL A 44 -2.51 -20.69 -16.38
CA VAL A 44 -3.39 -19.74 -15.71
C VAL A 44 -3.09 -18.33 -16.24
N VAL A 45 -4.13 -17.64 -16.69
CA VAL A 45 -4.07 -16.24 -17.13
C VAL A 45 -4.50 -15.38 -15.95
N LYS A 46 -3.60 -14.56 -15.41
CA LYS A 46 -3.82 -13.75 -14.20
C LYS A 46 -3.64 -12.27 -14.49
N ALA A 47 -4.66 -11.47 -14.23
CA ALA A 47 -4.54 -10.01 -14.20
C ALA A 47 -3.47 -9.57 -13.20
N GLN A 48 -2.68 -8.56 -13.56
CA GLN A 48 -1.68 -7.98 -12.69
C GLN A 48 -2.08 -6.54 -12.35
N ILE A 49 -2.61 -6.36 -11.14
CA ILE A 49 -2.94 -5.09 -10.51
C ILE A 49 -2.51 -5.15 -9.03
N HIS A 50 -2.28 -4.00 -8.40
CA HIS A 50 -1.89 -3.94 -6.98
C HIS A 50 -3.07 -4.14 -6.01
N ALA A 51 -3.94 -5.11 -6.32
CA ALA A 51 -5.10 -5.45 -5.49
C ALA A 51 -5.32 -6.95 -5.39
N GLY A 52 -5.80 -7.37 -4.22
CA GLY A 52 -6.30 -8.73 -3.98
C GLY A 52 -7.72 -8.94 -4.52
N GLY A 53 -8.23 -10.19 -4.40
CA GLY A 53 -9.59 -10.53 -4.84
C GLY A 53 -9.77 -10.67 -6.35
N ARG A 54 -8.68 -10.65 -7.13
CA ARG A 54 -8.69 -10.74 -8.61
C ARG A 54 -9.44 -11.95 -9.14
N GLY A 55 -9.34 -13.09 -8.46
CA GLY A 55 -10.05 -14.32 -8.84
C GLY A 55 -11.58 -14.14 -8.81
N LYS A 56 -12.11 -13.59 -7.72
CA LYS A 56 -13.55 -13.29 -7.55
C LYS A 56 -14.04 -12.25 -8.58
N ALA A 57 -13.20 -11.29 -8.94
CA ALA A 57 -13.49 -10.28 -9.95
C ALA A 57 -13.36 -10.78 -11.40
N GLY A 58 -13.02 -12.06 -11.61
CA GLY A 58 -12.86 -12.67 -12.93
C GLY A 58 -11.54 -12.34 -13.64
N GLY A 59 -10.54 -11.84 -12.89
CA GLY A 59 -9.19 -11.55 -13.38
C GLY A 59 -8.24 -12.74 -13.37
N VAL A 60 -8.72 -13.95 -13.02
CA VAL A 60 -7.93 -15.19 -13.04
C VAL A 60 -8.72 -16.26 -13.79
N LYS A 61 -8.12 -16.85 -14.82
CA LYS A 61 -8.74 -17.89 -15.67
C LYS A 61 -7.77 -19.02 -15.95
N VAL A 62 -8.30 -20.25 -15.89
CA VAL A 62 -7.54 -21.46 -16.19
C VAL A 62 -7.80 -21.85 -17.65
N ALA A 63 -6.75 -21.89 -18.46
CA ALA A 63 -6.78 -22.24 -19.87
C ALA A 63 -6.16 -23.63 -20.12
N LYS A 64 -6.81 -24.42 -20.96
CA LYS A 64 -6.41 -25.81 -21.31
C LYS A 64 -5.81 -25.91 -22.71
N ASN A 65 -5.82 -24.83 -23.46
CA ASN A 65 -5.26 -24.72 -24.81
C ASN A 65 -4.94 -23.26 -25.14
N LEU A 66 -4.23 -23.03 -26.24
CA LEU A 66 -3.79 -21.70 -26.65
C LEU A 66 -4.94 -20.79 -27.10
N ASP A 67 -6.02 -21.35 -27.64
CA ASP A 67 -7.20 -20.56 -28.03
C ASP A 67 -7.93 -20.00 -26.80
N GLU A 68 -8.00 -20.77 -25.73
CA GLU A 68 -8.52 -20.31 -24.46
C GLU A 68 -7.61 -19.22 -23.85
N VAL A 69 -6.27 -19.38 -23.97
CA VAL A 69 -5.33 -18.32 -23.51
C VAL A 69 -5.60 -17.01 -24.23
N ARG A 70 -5.73 -17.06 -25.58
CA ARG A 70 -6.06 -15.89 -26.40
C ARG A 70 -7.37 -15.26 -25.95
N THR A 71 -8.42 -16.07 -25.86
CA THR A 71 -9.76 -15.60 -25.46
C THR A 71 -9.75 -14.95 -24.07
N TYR A 72 -9.07 -15.55 -23.10
CA TYR A 72 -9.02 -14.99 -21.74
C TYR A 72 -8.12 -13.76 -21.66
N ALA A 73 -7.03 -13.72 -22.42
CA ALA A 73 -6.19 -12.54 -22.51
C ALA A 73 -6.97 -11.35 -23.09
N GLU A 74 -7.74 -11.55 -24.17
CA GLU A 74 -8.63 -10.53 -24.76
C GLU A 74 -9.73 -10.04 -23.79
N GLN A 75 -10.25 -10.94 -22.95
CA GLN A 75 -11.27 -10.61 -21.96
C GLN A 75 -10.76 -9.85 -20.76
N ILE A 76 -9.49 -10.03 -20.39
CA ILE A 76 -8.93 -9.52 -19.14
C ILE A 76 -8.07 -8.28 -19.39
N LEU A 77 -7.26 -8.26 -20.44
CA LEU A 77 -6.39 -7.13 -20.76
C LEU A 77 -7.23 -5.90 -21.15
N GLY A 78 -6.95 -4.75 -20.56
CA GLY A 78 -7.71 -3.52 -20.72
C GLY A 78 -9.05 -3.47 -19.93
N LYS A 79 -9.42 -4.56 -19.23
CA LYS A 79 -10.60 -4.57 -18.37
C LYS A 79 -10.35 -3.81 -17.08
N VAL A 80 -11.32 -3.03 -16.64
CA VAL A 80 -11.34 -2.46 -15.29
C VAL A 80 -11.84 -3.52 -14.31
N LEU A 81 -10.99 -3.97 -13.42
CA LEU A 81 -11.33 -4.91 -12.34
C LEU A 81 -11.74 -4.15 -11.07
N VAL A 82 -12.95 -4.46 -10.60
CA VAL A 82 -13.46 -3.97 -9.31
C VAL A 82 -13.33 -5.08 -8.28
N THR A 83 -12.55 -4.83 -7.24
CA THR A 83 -12.36 -5.70 -6.09
C THR A 83 -12.65 -4.92 -4.80
N HIS A 84 -12.72 -5.60 -3.67
CA HIS A 84 -12.87 -4.92 -2.38
C HIS A 84 -11.68 -3.97 -2.03
N GLN A 85 -10.52 -4.15 -2.68
CA GLN A 85 -9.33 -3.33 -2.45
C GLN A 85 -9.15 -2.19 -3.47
N THR A 86 -9.78 -2.27 -4.66
CA THR A 86 -9.68 -1.19 -5.68
C THR A 86 -10.71 -0.09 -5.50
N GLY A 87 -11.69 -0.29 -4.63
CA GLY A 87 -12.86 0.59 -4.58
C GLY A 87 -13.78 0.44 -5.81
N PRO A 88 -14.86 1.23 -5.88
CA PRO A 88 -15.88 1.11 -6.93
C PRO A 88 -15.37 1.51 -8.34
N GLU A 89 -14.34 2.33 -8.42
CA GLU A 89 -13.74 2.78 -9.68
C GLU A 89 -12.93 1.66 -10.35
N GLY A 90 -12.42 0.72 -9.58
CA GLY A 90 -11.61 -0.39 -10.06
C GLY A 90 -10.22 0.03 -10.54
N LYS A 91 -9.48 -0.95 -11.09
CA LYS A 91 -8.17 -0.72 -11.73
C LYS A 91 -8.14 -1.39 -13.10
N GLU A 92 -7.61 -0.68 -14.10
CA GLU A 92 -7.42 -1.22 -15.45
C GLU A 92 -6.28 -2.24 -15.47
N VAL A 93 -6.53 -3.39 -16.11
CA VAL A 93 -5.52 -4.44 -16.28
C VAL A 93 -4.64 -4.13 -17.48
N LYS A 94 -3.41 -3.70 -17.24
CA LYS A 94 -2.45 -3.35 -18.29
C LYS A 94 -1.46 -4.47 -18.62
N ARG A 95 -1.44 -5.54 -17.84
CA ARG A 95 -0.54 -6.69 -18.03
C ARG A 95 -1.13 -7.96 -17.42
N LEU A 96 -0.66 -9.09 -17.93
CA LEU A 96 -1.06 -10.43 -17.49
C LEU A 96 0.16 -11.20 -17.02
N LEU A 97 -0.02 -12.07 -16.04
CA LEU A 97 0.90 -13.16 -15.74
C LEU A 97 0.32 -14.44 -16.35
N ILE A 98 1.09 -15.07 -17.25
CA ILE A 98 0.78 -16.39 -17.80
C ILE A 98 1.62 -17.39 -17.03
N GLU A 99 0.96 -18.26 -16.28
CA GLU A 99 1.60 -19.11 -15.30
C GLU A 99 1.24 -20.57 -15.50
N GLN A 100 2.18 -21.46 -15.22
CA GLN A 100 1.95 -22.88 -15.22
C GLN A 100 0.86 -23.27 -14.22
N GLY A 101 -0.13 -24.04 -14.67
CA GLY A 101 -1.12 -24.65 -13.77
C GLY A 101 -0.49 -25.72 -12.88
N CYS A 102 -0.99 -25.87 -11.67
CA CYS A 102 -0.58 -26.91 -10.74
C CYS A 102 -1.77 -27.73 -10.23
N ASP A 103 -1.53 -28.99 -9.87
CA ASP A 103 -2.52 -29.88 -9.26
C ASP A 103 -2.63 -29.56 -7.76
N ILE A 104 -3.51 -28.65 -7.40
CA ILE A 104 -3.71 -28.20 -6.02
C ILE A 104 -4.45 -29.29 -5.22
N LYS A 105 -3.82 -29.78 -4.15
CA LYS A 105 -4.45 -30.70 -3.19
C LYS A 105 -5.03 -29.99 -2.00
N LYS A 106 -4.31 -29.00 -1.48
CA LYS A 106 -4.76 -28.18 -0.35
C LYS A 106 -4.13 -26.80 -0.40
N GLU A 107 -4.89 -25.82 0.01
CA GLU A 107 -4.50 -24.41 0.10
C GLU A 107 -4.30 -24.03 1.56
N TYR A 108 -3.34 -23.14 1.82
CA TYR A 108 -3.01 -22.60 3.12
C TYR A 108 -2.69 -21.11 3.01
N TYR A 109 -2.73 -20.43 4.13
CA TYR A 109 -2.26 -19.06 4.26
C TYR A 109 -0.93 -19.01 5.00
N ILE A 110 0.01 -18.19 4.52
CA ILE A 110 1.25 -17.82 5.23
C ILE A 110 1.44 -16.30 5.09
N GLY A 111 1.65 -15.61 6.21
CA GLY A 111 1.96 -14.19 6.23
C GLY A 111 3.14 -13.87 7.14
N VAL A 112 3.93 -12.87 6.76
CA VAL A 112 4.98 -12.28 7.60
C VAL A 112 4.74 -10.78 7.67
N VAL A 113 4.63 -10.25 8.87
CA VAL A 113 4.36 -8.83 9.12
C VAL A 113 5.17 -8.33 10.32
N LEU A 114 5.35 -7.01 10.36
CA LEU A 114 5.79 -6.34 11.59
C LEU A 114 4.57 -6.11 12.49
N ASP A 115 4.50 -6.83 13.62
CA ASP A 115 3.46 -6.62 14.61
C ASP A 115 3.76 -5.40 15.48
N ARG A 116 2.91 -4.40 15.39
CA ARG A 116 3.09 -3.13 16.12
C ARG A 116 2.91 -3.28 17.63
N GLY A 117 2.14 -4.27 18.07
CA GLY A 117 1.87 -4.52 19.49
C GLY A 117 3.13 -5.04 20.21
N THR A 118 3.87 -5.93 19.57
CA THR A 118 5.10 -6.50 20.11
C THR A 118 6.37 -5.80 19.62
N GLY A 119 6.29 -4.98 18.55
CA GLY A 119 7.44 -4.38 17.88
C GLY A 119 8.36 -5.42 17.22
N ARG A 120 7.84 -6.61 16.89
CA ARG A 120 8.60 -7.74 16.34
C ARG A 120 7.99 -8.27 15.06
N VAL A 121 8.81 -8.94 14.27
CA VAL A 121 8.32 -9.69 13.12
C VAL A 121 7.53 -10.90 13.61
N VAL A 122 6.37 -11.10 13.01
CA VAL A 122 5.48 -12.25 13.29
C VAL A 122 5.23 -13.01 12.00
N MET A 123 5.43 -14.31 12.04
CA MET A 123 4.97 -15.22 10.99
C MET A 123 3.62 -15.81 11.41
N MET A 124 2.67 -15.75 10.50
CA MET A 124 1.32 -16.28 10.67
C MET A 124 1.06 -17.40 9.68
N ALA A 125 0.27 -18.37 10.08
CA ALA A 125 -0.17 -19.46 9.23
C ALA A 125 -1.60 -19.86 9.54
N SER A 126 -2.36 -20.28 8.51
CA SER A 126 -3.72 -20.82 8.65
C SER A 126 -4.01 -21.89 7.61
N GLU A 127 -4.94 -22.79 7.93
CA GLU A 127 -5.50 -23.74 6.95
C GLU A 127 -6.51 -23.09 5.99
N GLU A 128 -6.93 -21.86 6.28
CA GLU A 128 -7.91 -21.11 5.50
C GLU A 128 -7.21 -20.35 4.34
N GLY A 129 -6.54 -21.09 3.47
CA GLY A 129 -5.92 -20.54 2.27
C GLY A 129 -6.92 -20.19 1.18
N GLY A 130 -6.56 -19.25 0.29
CA GLY A 130 -7.43 -18.82 -0.81
C GLY A 130 -8.63 -17.97 -0.36
N THR A 131 -8.70 -17.61 0.91
CA THR A 131 -9.76 -16.78 1.51
C THR A 131 -9.22 -15.43 1.96
N GLU A 132 -10.10 -14.50 2.32
CA GLU A 132 -9.69 -13.23 2.92
C GLU A 132 -9.32 -13.46 4.38
N ILE A 133 -8.03 -13.33 4.69
CA ILE A 133 -7.51 -13.65 6.04
C ILE A 133 -8.05 -12.70 7.10
N GLU A 134 -8.44 -11.48 6.72
CA GLU A 134 -9.07 -10.50 7.59
C GLU A 134 -10.44 -10.99 8.10
N GLU A 135 -11.20 -11.66 7.25
CA GLU A 135 -12.47 -12.32 7.63
C GLU A 135 -12.22 -13.45 8.63
N VAL A 136 -11.17 -14.25 8.39
CA VAL A 136 -10.75 -15.32 9.32
C VAL A 136 -10.31 -14.70 10.65
N ALA A 137 -9.54 -13.62 10.63
CA ALA A 137 -9.08 -12.93 11.83
C ALA A 137 -10.24 -12.34 12.64
N HIS A 138 -11.30 -11.89 11.97
CA HIS A 138 -12.48 -11.33 12.63
C HIS A 138 -13.41 -12.40 13.21
N HIS A 139 -13.69 -13.47 12.45
CA HIS A 139 -14.72 -14.46 12.82
C HIS A 139 -14.17 -15.69 13.55
N THR A 140 -12.94 -16.11 13.22
CA THR A 140 -12.31 -17.34 13.74
C THR A 140 -10.81 -17.13 14.00
N PRO A 141 -10.43 -16.18 14.87
CA PRO A 141 -9.01 -15.82 15.10
C PRO A 141 -8.17 -16.99 15.62
N GLU A 142 -8.79 -18.00 16.25
CA GLU A 142 -8.11 -19.22 16.71
C GLU A 142 -7.57 -20.10 15.57
N LYS A 143 -8.01 -19.88 14.32
CA LYS A 143 -7.49 -20.56 13.14
C LYS A 143 -6.20 -19.94 12.60
N ILE A 144 -5.77 -18.80 13.15
CA ILE A 144 -4.53 -18.13 12.76
C ILE A 144 -3.48 -18.39 13.82
N PHE A 145 -2.51 -19.22 13.50
CA PHE A 145 -1.38 -19.53 14.35
C PHE A 145 -0.26 -18.53 14.11
N LYS A 146 0.41 -18.09 15.19
CA LYS A 146 1.43 -17.03 15.15
C LYS A 146 2.69 -17.46 15.87
N GLU A 147 3.84 -17.10 15.29
CA GLU A 147 5.16 -17.19 15.94
C GLU A 147 5.80 -15.81 15.92
N ILE A 148 6.12 -15.32 17.12
CA ILE A 148 6.88 -14.07 17.31
C ILE A 148 8.36 -14.39 17.14
N ILE A 149 9.03 -13.63 16.29
CA ILE A 149 10.41 -13.88 15.92
C ILE A 149 11.31 -12.86 16.63
N ASP A 150 12.29 -13.37 17.38
CA ASP A 150 13.30 -12.51 17.97
C ASP A 150 14.29 -12.06 16.88
N PRO A 151 14.48 -10.74 16.67
CA PRO A 151 15.36 -10.25 15.61
C PRO A 151 16.83 -10.62 15.81
N ALA A 152 17.26 -10.93 17.04
CA ALA A 152 18.63 -11.34 17.32
C ALA A 152 18.98 -12.74 16.80
N ILE A 153 17.99 -13.63 16.69
CA ILE A 153 18.21 -15.02 16.28
C ILE A 153 17.47 -15.39 14.98
N GLY A 154 16.52 -14.55 14.54
CA GLY A 154 15.69 -14.82 13.36
C GLY A 154 14.73 -15.99 13.54
N LEU A 155 14.03 -16.35 12.45
CA LEU A 155 13.10 -17.49 12.45
C LEU A 155 13.88 -18.81 12.63
N GLN A 156 13.58 -19.52 13.69
CA GLN A 156 14.19 -20.80 13.96
C GLN A 156 13.38 -21.96 13.37
N ALA A 157 14.05 -23.02 12.93
CA ALA A 157 13.41 -24.16 12.28
C ALA A 157 12.33 -24.83 13.15
N PHE A 158 12.44 -24.79 14.47
CA PHE A 158 11.42 -25.33 15.36
C PHE A 158 10.14 -24.51 15.37
N GLN A 159 10.23 -23.17 15.22
CA GLN A 159 9.08 -22.26 15.14
C GLN A 159 8.31 -22.50 13.82
N ALA A 160 9.02 -22.54 12.69
CA ALA A 160 8.43 -22.87 11.39
C ALA A 160 7.79 -24.29 11.41
N ARG A 161 8.43 -25.26 12.07
CA ARG A 161 7.89 -26.62 12.22
C ARG A 161 6.61 -26.64 13.07
N LYS A 162 6.58 -25.85 14.14
CA LYS A 162 5.39 -25.69 15.00
C LYS A 162 4.21 -25.15 14.20
N LEU A 163 4.43 -24.11 13.38
CA LEU A 163 3.40 -23.57 12.48
C LEU A 163 2.95 -24.63 11.46
N ALA A 164 3.89 -25.34 10.81
CA ALA A 164 3.56 -26.35 9.83
C ALA A 164 2.65 -27.46 10.39
N TYR A 165 2.94 -27.92 11.62
CA TYR A 165 2.06 -28.89 12.30
C TYR A 165 0.73 -28.27 12.73
N ALA A 166 0.73 -27.03 13.21
CA ALA A 166 -0.49 -26.35 13.65
C ALA A 166 -1.53 -26.18 12.52
N ILE A 167 -1.05 -26.02 11.28
CA ILE A 167 -1.90 -25.94 10.08
C ILE A 167 -2.07 -27.29 9.36
N ASN A 168 -1.76 -28.41 10.03
CA ASN A 168 -1.93 -29.77 9.53
C ASN A 168 -1.25 -30.02 8.16
N ILE A 169 -0.02 -29.52 7.97
CA ILE A 169 0.80 -29.90 6.82
C ILE A 169 1.12 -31.40 6.92
N PRO A 170 0.97 -32.18 5.82
CA PRO A 170 1.35 -33.59 5.80
C PRO A 170 2.79 -33.82 6.29
N GLY A 171 3.00 -34.82 7.14
CA GLY A 171 4.27 -35.01 7.86
C GLY A 171 5.50 -35.08 6.95
N GLU A 172 5.37 -35.71 5.77
CA GLU A 172 6.42 -35.81 4.75
C GLU A 172 6.76 -34.47 4.10
N LEU A 173 5.85 -33.47 4.17
CA LEU A 173 6.03 -32.12 3.60
C LEU A 173 6.49 -31.07 4.63
N VAL A 174 6.47 -31.39 5.93
CA VAL A 174 6.84 -30.45 6.99
C VAL A 174 8.22 -29.85 6.75
N ASN A 175 9.22 -30.66 6.38
CA ASN A 175 10.57 -30.14 6.13
C ASN A 175 10.65 -29.22 4.90
N LYS A 176 9.86 -29.48 3.85
CA LYS A 176 9.74 -28.58 2.69
C LYS A 176 9.09 -27.27 3.10
N THR A 177 8.03 -27.32 3.91
CA THR A 177 7.34 -26.13 4.45
C THR A 177 8.24 -25.30 5.36
N VAL A 178 9.05 -25.94 6.22
CA VAL A 178 10.04 -25.25 7.05
C VAL A 178 11.06 -24.51 6.19
N LYS A 179 11.58 -25.12 5.13
CA LYS A 179 12.50 -24.45 4.19
C LYS A 179 11.81 -23.28 3.50
N PHE A 180 10.56 -23.47 3.04
CA PHE A 180 9.77 -22.42 2.44
C PHE A 180 9.57 -21.21 3.37
N MET A 181 9.12 -21.44 4.61
CA MET A 181 8.91 -20.40 5.62
C MET A 181 10.21 -19.65 5.95
N THR A 182 11.34 -20.37 6.06
CA THR A 182 12.64 -19.78 6.31
C THR A 182 13.07 -18.89 5.14
N ALA A 183 12.88 -19.34 3.90
CA ALA A 183 13.20 -18.56 2.71
C ALA A 183 12.34 -17.29 2.61
N LEU A 184 11.02 -17.40 2.88
CA LEU A 184 10.11 -16.28 2.91
C LEU A 184 10.50 -15.25 3.98
N TYR A 185 10.85 -15.71 5.19
CA TYR A 185 11.33 -14.85 6.27
C TYR A 185 12.62 -14.12 5.89
N ASN A 186 13.58 -14.81 5.29
CA ASN A 186 14.83 -14.19 4.85
C ASN A 186 14.58 -13.11 3.79
N ALA A 187 13.71 -13.39 2.81
CA ALA A 187 13.31 -12.38 1.81
C ALA A 187 12.65 -11.17 2.48
N PHE A 188 11.77 -11.40 3.45
CA PHE A 188 11.10 -10.34 4.19
C PHE A 188 12.08 -9.42 4.91
N VAL A 189 13.05 -9.97 5.63
CA VAL A 189 14.03 -9.19 6.41
C VAL A 189 15.06 -8.53 5.50
N ASP A 190 15.65 -9.27 4.56
CA ASP A 190 16.72 -8.78 3.70
C ASP A 190 16.27 -7.67 2.74
N LYS A 191 14.98 -7.67 2.35
CA LYS A 191 14.39 -6.67 1.45
C LYS A 191 13.61 -5.59 2.17
N ASP A 192 13.64 -5.55 3.51
CA ASP A 192 12.85 -4.63 4.32
C ASP A 192 11.37 -4.62 3.91
N CYS A 193 10.77 -5.79 3.81
CA CYS A 193 9.34 -5.88 3.58
C CYS A 193 8.56 -5.37 4.79
N SER A 194 7.47 -4.66 4.57
CA SER A 194 6.46 -4.36 5.59
C SER A 194 5.43 -5.47 5.71
N THR A 195 5.18 -6.17 4.59
CA THR A 195 4.30 -7.34 4.50
C THR A 195 4.81 -8.30 3.44
N ALA A 196 4.80 -9.60 3.75
CA ALA A 196 4.94 -10.67 2.76
C ALA A 196 3.82 -11.67 2.99
N GLU A 197 2.92 -11.80 2.04
CA GLU A 197 1.74 -12.64 2.11
C GLU A 197 1.75 -13.65 0.97
N ILE A 198 1.51 -14.91 1.31
CA ILE A 198 1.33 -16.02 0.39
C ILE A 198 -0.08 -16.57 0.58
N ASN A 199 -0.96 -16.28 -0.36
CA ASN A 199 -2.37 -16.63 -0.25
C ASN A 199 -2.99 -17.01 -1.62
N PRO A 200 -2.97 -18.32 -1.98
CA PRO A 200 -2.56 -19.44 -1.13
C PRO A 200 -1.09 -19.89 -1.27
N LEU A 201 -0.58 -20.46 -0.20
CA LEU A 201 0.44 -21.50 -0.25
C LEU A 201 -0.26 -22.80 -0.63
N VAL A 202 0.27 -23.55 -1.59
CA VAL A 202 -0.36 -24.80 -2.01
C VAL A 202 0.55 -26.01 -1.77
N VAL A 203 -0.12 -27.10 -1.38
CA VAL A 203 0.43 -28.45 -1.48
C VAL A 203 -0.10 -29.07 -2.77
N THR A 204 0.81 -29.51 -3.63
CA THR A 204 0.49 -30.09 -4.94
C THR A 204 0.41 -31.61 -4.91
N GLY A 205 -0.22 -32.20 -5.92
CA GLY A 205 -0.38 -33.65 -6.01
C GLY A 205 0.91 -34.44 -6.13
N ASP A 206 1.97 -33.84 -6.65
CA ASP A 206 3.33 -34.38 -6.72
C ASP A 206 4.15 -34.15 -5.44
N GLY A 207 3.51 -33.63 -4.38
CA GLY A 207 4.12 -33.44 -3.06
C GLY A 207 5.09 -32.28 -2.99
N ASN A 208 4.81 -31.19 -3.71
CA ASN A 208 5.53 -29.92 -3.58
C ASN A 208 4.76 -28.93 -2.72
N VAL A 209 5.49 -27.95 -2.19
CA VAL A 209 4.97 -26.80 -1.43
C VAL A 209 5.43 -25.55 -2.16
N MET A 210 4.49 -24.71 -2.62
CA MET A 210 4.82 -23.54 -3.43
C MET A 210 3.85 -22.37 -3.21
N ALA A 211 4.32 -21.16 -3.50
CA ALA A 211 3.51 -19.97 -3.47
C ALA A 211 2.72 -19.85 -4.78
N LEU A 212 1.40 -19.95 -4.72
CA LEU A 212 0.55 -19.78 -5.89
C LEU A 212 0.20 -18.30 -6.15
N ASP A 213 0.07 -17.53 -5.10
CA ASP A 213 -0.03 -16.07 -5.16
C ASP A 213 0.90 -15.46 -4.10
N ALA A 214 1.46 -14.30 -4.39
CA ALA A 214 2.39 -13.61 -3.52
C ALA A 214 2.15 -12.10 -3.57
N LYS A 215 2.03 -11.49 -2.39
CA LYS A 215 1.93 -10.06 -2.20
C LYS A 215 3.08 -9.59 -1.32
N LEU A 216 3.96 -8.76 -1.89
CA LEU A 216 5.08 -8.14 -1.18
C LEU A 216 4.91 -6.64 -1.14
N ASN A 217 4.99 -6.08 0.06
CA ASN A 217 5.05 -4.65 0.28
C ASN A 217 6.36 -4.31 0.99
N PHE A 218 7.01 -3.24 0.58
CA PHE A 218 8.31 -2.83 1.10
C PHE A 218 8.19 -1.57 1.94
N ASP A 219 9.03 -1.45 2.96
CA ASP A 219 9.15 -0.21 3.73
C ASP A 219 9.74 0.90 2.84
N SER A 220 8.96 1.92 2.56
CA SER A 220 9.39 3.03 1.71
C SER A 220 10.59 3.79 2.31
N ASN A 221 10.76 3.76 3.63
CA ASN A 221 11.89 4.39 4.30
C ASN A 221 13.22 3.63 4.07
N ALA A 222 13.17 2.37 3.65
CA ALA A 222 14.34 1.55 3.38
C ALA A 222 14.74 1.49 1.90
N LEU A 223 13.93 2.03 0.98
CA LEU A 223 14.14 1.94 -0.46
C LEU A 223 15.48 2.54 -0.93
N PHE A 224 16.05 3.48 -0.20
CA PHE A 224 17.36 4.06 -0.52
C PHE A 224 18.48 3.02 -0.62
N ARG A 225 18.34 1.87 0.04
CA ARG A 225 19.30 0.74 0.01
C ARG A 225 18.86 -0.42 -0.88
N HIS A 226 17.67 -0.35 -1.50
CA HIS A 226 17.09 -1.38 -2.37
C HIS A 226 16.76 -0.83 -3.75
N LYS A 227 17.81 -0.47 -4.51
CA LYS A 227 17.64 0.08 -5.87
C LYS A 227 16.95 -0.90 -6.81
N ASP A 228 17.24 -2.20 -6.66
CA ASP A 228 16.61 -3.28 -7.41
C ASP A 228 15.10 -3.35 -7.19
N ILE A 229 14.64 -3.04 -5.97
CA ILE A 229 13.20 -2.97 -5.66
C ILE A 229 12.59 -1.68 -6.22
N VAL A 230 13.30 -0.55 -6.13
CA VAL A 230 12.81 0.72 -6.71
C VAL A 230 12.56 0.61 -8.21
N GLU A 231 13.38 -0.15 -8.95
CA GLU A 231 13.19 -0.39 -10.38
C GLU A 231 11.91 -1.17 -10.73
N LEU A 232 11.32 -1.86 -9.74
CA LEU A 232 10.06 -2.59 -9.89
C LEU A 232 8.82 -1.73 -9.68
N ARG A 233 8.99 -0.44 -9.30
CA ARG A 233 7.88 0.47 -9.01
C ARG A 233 7.05 0.70 -10.27
N ASP A 234 5.74 0.59 -10.12
CA ASP A 234 4.77 0.91 -11.16
C ASP A 234 3.97 2.15 -10.78
N LEU A 235 4.34 3.29 -11.38
CA LEU A 235 3.68 4.56 -11.11
C LEU A 235 2.22 4.60 -11.58
N GLU A 236 1.83 3.76 -12.54
CA GLU A 236 0.44 3.71 -13.03
C GLU A 236 -0.52 3.03 -12.03
N GLU A 237 0.02 2.32 -11.05
CA GLU A 237 -0.73 1.71 -9.96
C GLU A 237 -0.86 2.60 -8.71
N GLU A 238 -0.09 3.69 -8.64
CA GLU A 238 -0.08 4.62 -7.53
C GLU A 238 -1.07 5.78 -7.75
N ASP A 239 -1.42 6.49 -6.69
CA ASP A 239 -2.20 7.72 -6.78
C ASP A 239 -1.35 8.86 -7.35
N GLU A 240 -1.88 9.62 -8.32
CA GLU A 240 -1.15 10.69 -8.99
C GLU A 240 -0.71 11.80 -8.01
N LYS A 241 -1.50 12.10 -6.99
CA LYS A 241 -1.18 13.10 -5.97
C LYS A 241 -0.05 12.62 -5.06
N GLU A 242 -0.04 11.30 -4.71
CA GLU A 242 1.06 10.68 -3.95
C GLU A 242 2.36 10.69 -4.76
N ILE A 243 2.29 10.41 -6.07
CA ILE A 243 3.44 10.51 -6.98
C ILE A 243 3.96 11.96 -7.04
N GLN A 244 3.07 12.94 -7.19
CA GLN A 244 3.46 14.35 -7.22
C GLN A 244 4.10 14.77 -5.89
N ALA A 245 3.52 14.41 -4.76
CA ALA A 245 4.04 14.68 -3.43
C ALA A 245 5.46 14.11 -3.23
N SER A 246 5.69 12.90 -3.71
CA SER A 246 6.99 12.24 -3.59
C SER A 246 8.13 12.97 -4.29
N LYS A 247 7.85 13.74 -5.36
CA LYS A 247 8.86 14.55 -6.08
C LYS A 247 9.41 15.70 -5.25
N TYR A 248 8.66 16.13 -4.24
CA TYR A 248 9.00 17.24 -3.35
C TYR A 248 9.31 16.79 -1.92
N ASP A 249 9.55 15.50 -1.69
CA ASP A 249 9.71 14.90 -0.35
C ASP A 249 8.57 15.28 0.60
N LEU A 250 7.35 15.25 0.12
CA LEU A 250 6.13 15.43 0.89
C LEU A 250 5.54 14.06 1.21
N SER A 251 5.11 13.86 2.46
CA SER A 251 4.33 12.67 2.83
C SER A 251 2.85 12.95 2.62
N TYR A 252 2.27 12.38 1.57
CA TYR A 252 0.86 12.55 1.21
C TYR A 252 0.15 11.20 1.12
N ILE A 253 -1.07 11.13 1.64
CA ILE A 253 -1.99 10.00 1.46
C ILE A 253 -3.37 10.58 1.15
N ALA A 254 -3.98 10.15 0.05
CA ALA A 254 -5.33 10.53 -0.33
C ALA A 254 -6.36 9.84 0.59
N LEU A 255 -7.42 10.57 0.97
CA LEU A 255 -8.56 10.08 1.74
C LEU A 255 -9.87 10.57 1.08
N ASP A 256 -11.00 9.99 1.50
CA ASP A 256 -12.32 10.22 0.87
C ASP A 256 -13.06 11.47 1.38
N GLY A 257 -12.42 12.35 2.16
CA GLY A 257 -13.07 13.51 2.76
C GLY A 257 -13.12 14.75 1.87
N ASN A 258 -13.50 15.89 2.49
CA ASN A 258 -13.66 17.18 1.82
C ASN A 258 -12.88 18.33 2.47
N ILE A 259 -12.11 18.06 3.51
CA ILE A 259 -11.26 19.05 4.19
C ILE A 259 -9.79 18.71 3.93
N GLY A 260 -9.12 19.53 3.11
CA GLY A 260 -7.70 19.41 2.88
C GLY A 260 -6.91 19.74 4.14
N CYS A 261 -5.89 18.94 4.46
CA CYS A 261 -5.05 19.09 5.64
C CYS A 261 -3.60 19.33 5.23
N MET A 262 -2.94 20.32 5.85
CA MET A 262 -1.50 20.55 5.73
C MET A 262 -0.90 20.80 7.11
N VAL A 263 0.07 19.99 7.48
CA VAL A 263 0.73 20.06 8.79
C VAL A 263 2.24 19.90 8.67
N ASN A 264 2.96 20.12 9.76
CA ASN A 264 4.37 19.77 9.89
C ASN A 264 4.57 18.75 11.00
N GLY A 265 4.69 17.50 10.60
CA GLY A 265 4.90 16.35 11.48
C GLY A 265 3.73 15.36 11.48
N ALA A 266 4.05 14.09 11.28
CA ALA A 266 3.07 13.02 11.12
C ALA A 266 2.12 12.88 12.32
N GLY A 267 2.62 13.04 13.56
CA GLY A 267 1.78 12.99 14.76
C GLY A 267 0.76 14.13 14.80
N LEU A 268 1.16 15.34 14.37
CA LEU A 268 0.26 16.49 14.27
C LEU A 268 -0.77 16.27 13.15
N ALA A 269 -0.38 15.63 12.04
CA ALA A 269 -1.30 15.29 10.95
C ALA A 269 -2.40 14.34 11.44
N MET A 270 -2.04 13.26 12.11
CA MET A 270 -3.03 12.33 12.68
C MET A 270 -3.96 13.03 13.67
N ALA A 271 -3.41 13.80 14.62
CA ALA A 271 -4.21 14.54 15.58
C ALA A 271 -5.13 15.57 14.92
N THR A 272 -4.68 16.20 13.82
CA THR A 272 -5.50 17.15 13.05
C THR A 272 -6.67 16.45 12.36
N MET A 273 -6.43 15.28 11.76
CA MET A 273 -7.49 14.49 11.15
C MET A 273 -8.50 14.00 12.19
N ASP A 274 -8.02 13.51 13.34
CA ASP A 274 -8.87 13.04 14.44
C ASP A 274 -9.79 14.14 14.97
N ILE A 275 -9.26 15.35 15.18
CA ILE A 275 -10.06 16.46 15.70
C ILE A 275 -11.07 16.98 14.67
N ILE A 276 -10.74 16.96 13.36
CA ILE A 276 -11.70 17.23 12.29
C ILE A 276 -12.85 16.23 12.34
N LYS A 277 -12.55 14.94 12.44
CA LYS A 277 -13.55 13.86 12.60
C LYS A 277 -14.39 14.05 13.85
N TYR A 278 -13.77 14.40 14.97
CA TYR A 278 -14.47 14.64 16.25
C TYR A 278 -15.54 15.74 16.14
N TYR A 279 -15.29 16.79 15.34
CA TYR A 279 -16.25 17.86 15.08
C TYR A 279 -17.20 17.60 13.90
N GLY A 280 -17.16 16.39 13.33
CA GLY A 280 -18.08 15.94 12.29
C GLY A 280 -17.70 16.39 10.89
N GLY A 281 -16.42 16.63 10.63
CA GLY A 281 -15.85 16.83 9.30
C GLY A 281 -15.13 15.60 8.79
N ASP A 282 -14.75 15.62 7.49
CA ASP A 282 -14.08 14.52 6.82
C ASP A 282 -12.77 15.00 6.19
N PRO A 283 -11.58 14.54 6.71
CA PRO A 283 -10.30 14.90 6.12
C PRO A 283 -10.14 14.24 4.74
N ALA A 284 -9.69 15.02 3.76
CA ALA A 284 -9.46 14.60 2.38
C ALA A 284 -8.08 14.02 2.15
N ASN A 285 -7.14 14.29 3.05
CA ASN A 285 -5.77 13.81 2.93
C ASN A 285 -5.03 13.84 4.26
N PHE A 286 -4.02 12.97 4.37
CA PHE A 286 -2.87 13.19 5.24
C PHE A 286 -1.82 13.95 4.43
N LEU A 287 -1.24 15.04 4.97
CA LEU A 287 -0.10 15.70 4.36
C LEU A 287 0.82 16.29 5.43
N ASP A 288 2.05 15.79 5.45
CA ASP A 288 3.14 16.31 6.29
C ASP A 288 4.21 16.96 5.41
N VAL A 289 4.41 18.27 5.59
CA VAL A 289 5.44 19.02 4.86
C VAL A 289 6.83 18.86 5.48
N GLY A 290 6.93 18.18 6.64
CA GLY A 290 8.17 17.96 7.37
C GLY A 290 8.67 19.19 8.14
N GLY A 291 9.63 18.97 9.04
CA GLY A 291 10.18 20.02 9.91
C GLY A 291 11.13 21.02 9.22
N GLY A 292 11.48 20.79 7.97
CA GLY A 292 12.39 21.64 7.16
C GLY A 292 11.75 22.18 5.89
N ALA A 293 10.40 22.29 5.81
CA ALA A 293 9.72 22.71 4.60
C ALA A 293 10.12 24.13 4.18
N THR A 294 10.41 24.27 2.89
CA THR A 294 10.65 25.55 2.23
C THR A 294 9.34 26.14 1.72
N LYS A 295 9.35 27.42 1.34
CA LYS A 295 8.23 28.06 0.66
C LYS A 295 7.76 27.27 -0.56
N GLU A 296 8.70 26.71 -1.34
CA GLU A 296 8.42 25.89 -2.51
C GLU A 296 7.65 24.61 -2.15
N LYS A 297 8.13 23.85 -1.14
CA LYS A 297 7.42 22.65 -0.66
C LYS A 297 5.99 22.99 -0.20
N VAL A 298 5.80 24.10 0.51
CA VAL A 298 4.47 24.55 0.95
C VAL A 298 3.57 24.88 -0.25
N THR A 299 4.12 25.57 -1.27
CA THR A 299 3.36 25.90 -2.48
C THR A 299 2.92 24.64 -3.22
N GLU A 300 3.82 23.69 -3.41
CA GLU A 300 3.49 22.41 -4.07
C GLU A 300 2.50 21.57 -3.24
N ALA A 301 2.62 21.56 -1.93
CA ALA A 301 1.64 20.93 -1.04
C ALA A 301 0.23 21.50 -1.24
N PHE A 302 0.11 22.83 -1.34
CA PHE A 302 -1.16 23.48 -1.66
C PHE A 302 -1.71 23.10 -3.04
N LYS A 303 -0.86 23.05 -4.07
CA LYS A 303 -1.25 22.63 -5.42
C LYS A 303 -1.84 21.22 -5.42
N ILE A 304 -1.18 20.30 -4.69
CA ILE A 304 -1.64 18.91 -4.57
C ILE A 304 -3.00 18.86 -3.87
N ILE A 305 -3.19 19.57 -2.75
CA ILE A 305 -4.48 19.61 -2.04
C ILE A 305 -5.58 20.20 -2.94
N LEU A 306 -5.29 21.29 -3.65
CA LEU A 306 -6.28 21.98 -4.50
C LEU A 306 -6.60 21.23 -5.78
N SER A 307 -5.74 20.31 -6.24
CA SER A 307 -6.02 19.43 -7.37
C SER A 307 -7.12 18.40 -7.06
N ASP A 308 -7.47 18.24 -5.78
CA ASP A 308 -8.59 17.40 -5.37
C ASP A 308 -9.92 18.17 -5.48
N GLU A 309 -10.77 17.75 -6.40
CA GLU A 309 -12.07 18.36 -6.62
C GLU A 309 -13.04 18.19 -5.44
N ASN A 310 -12.83 17.16 -4.61
CA ASN A 310 -13.63 16.94 -3.40
C ASN A 310 -13.32 17.91 -2.28
N VAL A 311 -12.14 18.52 -2.27
CA VAL A 311 -11.72 19.48 -1.23
C VAL A 311 -12.54 20.75 -1.31
N LYS A 312 -13.33 21.03 -0.28
CA LYS A 312 -14.17 22.24 -0.15
C LYS A 312 -13.58 23.31 0.76
N GLY A 313 -12.59 22.96 1.56
CA GLY A 313 -11.87 23.90 2.42
C GLY A 313 -10.57 23.28 2.91
N ILE A 314 -9.65 24.12 3.40
CA ILE A 314 -8.30 23.71 3.79
C ILE A 314 -8.03 24.12 5.23
N PHE A 315 -7.50 23.18 6.03
CA PHE A 315 -6.99 23.46 7.37
C PHE A 315 -5.47 23.29 7.39
N VAL A 316 -4.77 24.39 7.59
CA VAL A 316 -3.32 24.43 7.83
C VAL A 316 -3.08 24.50 9.33
N ASN A 317 -2.43 23.49 9.88
CA ASN A 317 -2.14 23.40 11.31
C ASN A 317 -0.64 23.20 11.54
N ILE A 318 0.05 24.24 11.93
CA ILE A 318 1.50 24.28 12.06
C ILE A 318 1.91 24.50 13.51
N PHE A 319 2.84 23.64 13.96
CA PHE A 319 3.57 23.86 15.20
C PHE A 319 5.03 24.19 14.88
N GLY A 320 5.40 25.46 15.03
CA GLY A 320 6.74 25.96 14.74
C GLY A 320 7.75 25.51 15.79
N GLY A 321 8.67 24.66 15.35
CA GLY A 321 9.86 24.27 16.09
C GLY A 321 11.10 24.68 15.29
N ILE A 322 11.73 23.71 14.62
CA ILE A 322 12.80 23.95 13.63
C ILE A 322 12.24 24.76 12.47
N MET A 323 11.06 24.40 11.98
CA MET A 323 10.31 25.21 11.01
C MET A 323 9.73 26.44 11.69
N LYS A 324 9.84 27.60 11.02
CA LYS A 324 9.36 28.89 11.52
C LYS A 324 8.01 29.23 10.92
N CYS A 325 7.10 29.76 11.73
CA CYS A 325 5.75 30.12 11.31
C CYS A 325 5.70 31.21 10.21
N ASP A 326 6.64 32.12 10.17
CA ASP A 326 6.77 33.13 9.13
C ASP A 326 7.06 32.54 7.75
N VAL A 327 7.94 31.54 7.66
CA VAL A 327 8.25 30.83 6.41
C VAL A 327 7.02 30.12 5.86
N ILE A 328 6.25 29.46 6.74
CA ILE A 328 5.00 28.83 6.34
C ILE A 328 3.96 29.85 5.89
N ALA A 329 3.80 30.93 6.66
CA ALA A 329 2.85 31.99 6.31
C ALA A 329 3.15 32.59 4.93
N ASP A 330 4.43 32.86 4.62
CA ASP A 330 4.86 33.30 3.29
C ASP A 330 4.55 32.29 2.19
N GLY A 331 4.79 30.99 2.46
CA GLY A 331 4.47 29.90 1.53
C GLY A 331 2.97 29.80 1.26
N VAL A 332 2.15 29.84 2.32
CA VAL A 332 0.67 29.81 2.25
C VAL A 332 0.15 31.00 1.44
N VAL A 333 0.61 32.23 1.75
CA VAL A 333 0.20 33.45 1.04
C VAL A 333 0.61 33.38 -0.44
N ALA A 334 1.83 32.92 -0.73
CA ALA A 334 2.30 32.81 -2.10
C ALA A 334 1.47 31.78 -2.90
N ALA A 335 1.23 30.62 -2.34
CA ALA A 335 0.42 29.59 -2.97
C ALA A 335 -1.04 30.05 -3.20
N ALA A 336 -1.65 30.66 -2.19
CA ALA A 336 -3.01 31.16 -2.29
C ALA A 336 -3.17 32.25 -3.37
N ARG A 337 -2.17 33.13 -3.55
CA ARG A 337 -2.14 34.13 -4.62
C ARG A 337 -1.92 33.51 -6.00
N GLU A 338 -0.94 32.61 -6.11
CA GLU A 338 -0.59 31.95 -7.39
C GLU A 338 -1.77 31.14 -7.93
N LEU A 339 -2.48 30.46 -7.05
CA LEU A 339 -3.55 29.53 -7.41
C LEU A 339 -4.94 30.19 -7.42
N GLY A 340 -5.06 31.44 -6.98
CA GLY A 340 -6.35 32.14 -6.93
C GLY A 340 -7.32 31.45 -5.99
N LEU A 341 -6.90 31.20 -4.73
CA LEU A 341 -7.67 30.42 -3.76
C LEU A 341 -9.11 30.92 -3.62
N ASP A 342 -10.06 30.09 -3.98
CA ASP A 342 -11.50 30.32 -3.95
C ASP A 342 -12.23 29.60 -2.80
N ARG A 343 -11.49 28.77 -2.05
CA ARG A 343 -12.02 27.91 -0.97
C ARG A 343 -11.66 28.47 0.40
N PRO A 344 -12.48 28.21 1.44
CA PRO A 344 -12.16 28.60 2.81
C PRO A 344 -10.79 28.04 3.25
N LEU A 345 -9.98 28.92 3.82
CA LEU A 345 -8.67 28.58 4.38
C LEU A 345 -8.63 28.97 5.86
N VAL A 346 -8.49 27.97 6.72
CA VAL A 346 -8.26 28.16 8.16
C VAL A 346 -6.81 27.87 8.46
N VAL A 347 -6.13 28.75 9.18
CA VAL A 347 -4.71 28.61 9.52
C VAL A 347 -4.50 28.74 11.02
N ARG A 348 -3.92 27.74 11.64
CA ARG A 348 -3.42 27.77 13.01
C ARG A 348 -1.89 27.71 12.99
N LEU A 349 -1.28 28.71 13.57
CA LEU A 349 0.16 28.81 13.79
C LEU A 349 0.46 28.88 15.28
N GLU A 350 1.45 28.10 15.73
CA GLU A 350 1.97 28.12 17.09
C GLU A 350 3.48 27.85 17.09
N GLY A 351 4.23 28.41 18.06
CA GLY A 351 5.67 28.18 18.21
C GLY A 351 6.53 29.31 17.64
N THR A 352 7.67 28.95 17.03
CA THR A 352 8.71 29.90 16.61
C THR A 352 8.20 30.88 15.55
N ASN A 353 8.37 32.18 15.81
CA ASN A 353 7.96 33.30 14.95
C ASN A 353 6.44 33.37 14.69
N VAL A 354 5.62 32.89 15.62
CA VAL A 354 4.16 32.85 15.48
C VAL A 354 3.56 34.24 15.23
N GLU A 355 4.00 35.28 15.96
CA GLU A 355 3.48 36.66 15.81
C GLU A 355 3.80 37.21 14.42
N LEU A 356 5.00 36.96 13.90
CA LEU A 356 5.38 37.38 12.56
C LEU A 356 4.56 36.62 11.50
N GLY A 357 4.37 35.30 11.68
CA GLY A 357 3.53 34.53 10.79
C GLY A 357 2.07 34.98 10.76
N LYS A 358 1.47 35.23 11.91
CA LYS A 358 0.11 35.81 12.03
C LYS A 358 0.01 37.17 11.33
N LYS A 359 1.03 38.03 11.51
CA LYS A 359 1.08 39.34 10.84
C LYS A 359 1.10 39.20 9.32
N ILE A 360 1.94 38.31 8.76
CA ILE A 360 2.00 38.03 7.32
C ILE A 360 0.64 37.57 6.78
N LEU A 361 -0.05 36.65 7.48
CA LEU A 361 -1.38 36.18 7.08
C LEU A 361 -2.40 37.34 7.09
N ASN A 362 -2.46 38.13 8.15
CA ASN A 362 -3.41 39.24 8.30
C ASN A 362 -3.19 40.37 7.28
N GLU A 363 -1.94 40.67 6.95
CA GLU A 363 -1.56 41.71 5.97
C GLU A 363 -1.63 41.24 4.53
N SER A 364 -1.88 39.94 4.29
CA SER A 364 -1.92 39.33 2.96
C SER A 364 -3.03 39.86 2.06
N GLY A 365 -4.11 40.36 2.63
CA GLY A 365 -5.34 40.74 1.91
C GLY A 365 -6.17 39.57 1.43
N LEU A 366 -5.81 38.31 1.81
CA LEU A 366 -6.54 37.09 1.48
C LEU A 366 -7.59 36.80 2.56
N ASN A 367 -8.64 36.09 2.19
CA ASN A 367 -9.67 35.63 3.11
C ASN A 367 -9.19 34.37 3.88
N ILE A 368 -8.29 34.61 4.84
CA ILE A 368 -7.71 33.59 5.70
C ILE A 368 -8.31 33.72 7.09
N VAL A 369 -8.86 32.63 7.61
CA VAL A 369 -9.43 32.56 8.96
C VAL A 369 -8.34 32.08 9.92
N ALA A 370 -7.91 32.94 10.83
CA ALA A 370 -6.96 32.55 11.87
C ALA A 370 -7.64 31.71 12.95
N ALA A 371 -6.90 30.73 13.47
CA ALA A 371 -7.34 29.89 14.59
C ALA A 371 -6.32 29.96 15.74
N ASP A 372 -6.84 29.96 16.98
CA ASP A 372 -6.03 30.07 18.19
C ASP A 372 -5.61 28.72 18.76
N SER A 373 -6.36 27.67 18.47
CA SER A 373 -6.05 26.29 18.87
C SER A 373 -6.41 25.31 17.76
N MET A 374 -5.92 24.08 17.89
CA MET A 374 -6.27 23.01 16.96
C MET A 374 -7.79 22.72 16.94
N ALA A 375 -8.43 22.74 18.12
CA ALA A 375 -9.87 22.58 18.26
C ALA A 375 -10.65 23.72 17.60
N ASP A 376 -10.25 24.97 17.84
CA ASP A 376 -10.85 26.16 17.22
C ASP A 376 -10.71 26.11 15.68
N GLY A 377 -9.53 25.71 15.18
CA GLY A 377 -9.31 25.54 13.74
C GLY A 377 -10.20 24.49 13.10
N ALA A 378 -10.31 23.30 13.74
CA ALA A 378 -11.18 22.24 13.27
C ALA A 378 -12.66 22.65 13.28
N GLN A 379 -13.15 23.30 14.34
CA GLN A 379 -14.53 23.80 14.39
C GLN A 379 -14.81 24.81 13.28
N LYS A 380 -13.90 25.77 13.05
CA LYS A 380 -14.03 26.80 12.02
C LYS A 380 -14.08 26.20 10.62
N ILE A 381 -13.15 25.29 10.29
CA ILE A 381 -13.13 24.71 8.96
C ILE A 381 -14.35 23.82 8.72
N VAL A 382 -14.76 23.01 9.69
CA VAL A 382 -15.97 22.17 9.59
C VAL A 382 -17.24 23.03 9.39
N ALA A 383 -17.33 24.18 10.07
CA ALA A 383 -18.46 25.08 9.90
C ALA A 383 -18.49 25.77 8.52
N LEU A 384 -17.33 26.00 7.92
CA LEU A 384 -17.21 26.68 6.61
C LEU A 384 -17.43 25.75 5.41
N VAL A 385 -17.31 24.41 5.58
CA VAL A 385 -17.49 23.44 4.49
C VAL A 385 -18.82 22.68 4.55
N LYS A 386 -19.61 22.87 5.60
CA LYS A 386 -21.00 22.39 5.70
C LYS A 386 -21.92 23.21 4.82
#